data_e1720d985a8e909619d16c6131a57dc4
#
_entry.id   e1720d985a8e909619d16c6131a57dc4
#
_cell.length_a   1.000
_cell.length_b   1.000
_cell.length_c   1.000
_cell.angle_alpha   90.00
_cell.angle_beta   90.00
_cell.angle_gamma   90.00
#
_symmetry.space_group_name_H-M   'P 1'
#
loop_
_entity.id
_entity.type
_entity.pdbx_description
1 polymer ?
#
loop_
_entity_poly.entity_id
_entity_poly.type
_entity_poly.pdbx_seq_one_letter_code
_entity_poly.pdbx_strand_id
1 'polypeptide(L)'
;MPNDSTALHAHEADEAHDEHEHDELDLAILQFWDDAATAIGLDPEADWDAFAFGGPGMDDEQVDELAARVANGVKRATTALQWEHDATEAPLPRPGDLHIILDAAGAPRALVRTTRVDVMPICDVDDEFAAVEGEGDGTLAYWQDAHFRVFNALARDLGREPALDRKSTRLNSS
;
A
#
# COMPACT_ATOMS: atom_id res chain seq x y z
N MET A 1 38.12 27.44 23.96
CA MET A 1 37.35 27.12 22.76
C MET A 1 37.44 25.60 22.58
N PRO A 2 36.41 24.80 22.95
CA PRO A 2 36.39 23.38 22.60
C PRO A 2 35.92 23.22 21.18
N ASN A 3 36.59 22.35 20.46
CA ASN A 3 36.49 22.07 19.04
C ASN A 3 35.19 21.30 18.72
N ASP A 4 34.38 21.88 17.87
CA ASP A 4 33.08 21.39 17.40
C ASP A 4 33.24 20.35 16.27
N SER A 5 34.04 19.29 16.55
CA SER A 5 34.32 18.21 15.56
C SER A 5 33.48 16.96 15.77
N THR A 6 32.68 16.90 16.85
CA THR A 6 31.94 15.67 17.20
C THR A 6 30.55 15.63 16.57
N ALA A 7 29.97 16.77 16.21
CA ALA A 7 28.63 16.86 15.63
C ALA A 7 28.61 16.48 14.13
N LEU A 8 29.68 16.77 13.40
CA LEU A 8 29.79 16.44 11.97
C LEU A 8 29.91 14.92 11.73
N HIS A 9 30.63 14.20 12.59
CA HIS A 9 30.82 12.75 12.44
C HIS A 9 29.58 11.93 12.83
N ALA A 10 28.71 12.45 13.67
CA ALA A 10 27.44 11.78 14.01
C ALA A 10 26.40 11.86 12.88
N HIS A 11 26.40 12.98 12.14
CA HIS A 11 25.47 13.17 11.00
C HIS A 11 25.87 12.32 9.79
N GLU A 12 27.17 12.25 9.47
CA GLU A 12 27.69 11.41 8.37
C GLU A 12 27.51 9.90 8.65
N ALA A 13 27.56 9.48 9.89
CA ALA A 13 27.36 8.07 10.26
C ALA A 13 25.87 7.66 10.21
N ASP A 14 24.96 8.57 10.47
CA ASP A 14 23.50 8.34 10.41
C ASP A 14 23.02 8.28 8.95
N GLU A 15 23.50 9.21 8.09
CA GLU A 15 23.20 9.19 6.65
C GLU A 15 23.76 7.92 5.96
N ALA A 16 24.96 7.48 6.29
CA ALA A 16 25.56 6.28 5.71
C ALA A 16 24.89 4.98 6.20
N HIS A 17 24.29 4.98 7.38
CA HIS A 17 23.52 3.83 7.90
C HIS A 17 22.17 3.72 7.18
N ASP A 18 21.50 4.82 6.95
CA ASP A 18 20.22 4.91 6.24
C ASP A 18 20.35 4.47 4.76
N GLU A 19 21.40 4.94 4.07
CA GLU A 19 21.70 4.52 2.69
C GLU A 19 21.97 3.00 2.58
N HIS A 20 22.66 2.42 3.55
CA HIS A 20 23.01 0.98 3.53
C HIS A 20 21.80 0.08 3.80
N GLU A 21 20.91 0.50 4.68
CA GLU A 21 19.67 -0.21 4.99
C GLU A 21 18.69 -0.15 3.79
N HIS A 22 18.65 0.96 3.08
CA HIS A 22 17.86 1.12 1.85
C HIS A 22 18.37 0.19 0.72
N ASP A 23 19.67 0.13 0.49
CA ASP A 23 20.28 -0.76 -0.49
C ASP A 23 20.01 -2.25 -0.17
N GLU A 24 19.99 -2.65 1.10
CA GLU A 24 19.69 -4.02 1.52
C GLU A 24 18.22 -4.39 1.26
N LEU A 25 17.28 -3.47 1.50
CA LEU A 25 15.85 -3.67 1.24
C LEU A 25 15.57 -3.78 -0.26
N ASP A 26 16.19 -2.93 -1.08
CA ASP A 26 16.06 -2.99 -2.53
C ASP A 26 16.54 -4.35 -3.07
N LEU A 27 17.68 -4.83 -2.58
CA LEU A 27 18.21 -6.15 -2.94
C LEU A 27 17.27 -7.30 -2.51
N ALA A 28 16.65 -7.20 -1.33
CA ALA A 28 15.69 -8.19 -0.85
C ALA A 28 14.42 -8.24 -1.72
N ILE A 29 13.93 -7.09 -2.18
CA ILE A 29 12.78 -6.99 -3.08
C ILE A 29 13.11 -7.60 -4.45
N LEU A 30 14.28 -7.29 -5.02
CA LEU A 30 14.74 -7.87 -6.29
C LEU A 30 14.89 -9.39 -6.20
N GLN A 31 15.49 -9.90 -5.12
CA GLN A 31 15.62 -11.34 -4.90
C GLN A 31 14.28 -12.02 -4.75
N PHE A 32 13.34 -11.39 -4.01
CA PHE A 32 11.98 -11.92 -3.86
C PHE A 32 11.27 -11.99 -5.21
N TRP A 33 11.41 -10.98 -6.07
CA TRP A 33 10.86 -10.99 -7.42
C TRP A 33 11.41 -12.16 -8.24
N ASP A 34 12.73 -12.32 -8.31
CA ASP A 34 13.38 -13.37 -9.09
C ASP A 34 12.92 -14.78 -8.65
N ASP A 35 12.88 -15.01 -7.34
CA ASP A 35 12.44 -16.27 -6.75
C ASP A 35 10.95 -16.55 -7.07
N ALA A 36 10.08 -15.55 -6.87
CA ALA A 36 8.65 -15.66 -7.12
C ALA A 36 8.34 -15.85 -8.62
N ALA A 37 8.95 -15.03 -9.49
CA ALA A 37 8.75 -15.11 -10.93
C ALA A 37 9.20 -16.48 -11.46
N THR A 38 10.35 -17.00 -11.00
CA THR A 38 10.84 -18.33 -11.35
C THR A 38 9.88 -19.42 -10.86
N ALA A 39 9.39 -19.33 -9.62
CA ALA A 39 8.54 -20.36 -9.02
C ALA A 39 7.21 -20.55 -9.74
N ILE A 40 6.62 -19.47 -10.28
CA ILE A 40 5.31 -19.50 -10.95
C ILE A 40 5.39 -19.30 -12.47
N GLY A 41 6.60 -19.22 -13.03
CA GLY A 41 6.83 -19.15 -14.48
C GLY A 41 6.41 -17.82 -15.11
N LEU A 42 6.65 -16.70 -14.43
CA LEU A 42 6.49 -15.36 -15.00
C LEU A 42 7.69 -15.00 -15.86
N ASP A 43 7.48 -14.04 -16.77
CA ASP A 43 8.58 -13.39 -17.48
C ASP A 43 9.43 -12.59 -16.48
N PRO A 44 10.75 -12.87 -16.36
CA PRO A 44 11.62 -12.13 -15.45
C PRO A 44 11.70 -10.63 -15.75
N GLU A 45 11.43 -10.24 -17.00
CA GLU A 45 11.44 -8.84 -17.47
C GLU A 45 10.04 -8.19 -17.40
N ALA A 46 9.04 -8.86 -16.79
CA ALA A 46 7.73 -8.27 -16.62
C ALA A 46 7.80 -7.04 -15.70
N ASP A 47 7.03 -6.02 -16.02
CA ASP A 47 6.91 -4.83 -15.19
C ASP A 47 6.19 -5.18 -13.88
N TRP A 48 6.69 -4.67 -12.78
CA TRP A 48 6.08 -4.77 -11.44
C TRP A 48 6.42 -3.53 -10.61
N ASP A 49 5.67 -3.31 -9.57
CA ASP A 49 5.97 -2.32 -8.53
C ASP A 49 5.91 -2.95 -7.14
N ALA A 50 6.35 -2.21 -6.12
CA ALA A 50 6.30 -2.65 -4.74
C ALA A 50 5.73 -1.54 -3.86
N PHE A 51 4.86 -1.90 -2.92
CA PHE A 51 4.32 -0.94 -1.97
C PHE A 51 3.94 -1.60 -0.63
N ALA A 52 4.00 -0.81 0.44
CA ALA A 52 3.36 -1.12 1.70
C ALA A 52 1.98 -0.50 1.77
N PHE A 53 1.03 -1.16 2.45
CA PHE A 53 -0.23 -0.50 2.77
C PHE A 53 0.04 0.70 3.67
N GLY A 54 -0.70 1.77 3.47
CA GLY A 54 -0.50 2.98 4.25
C GLY A 54 -1.69 3.90 4.15
N GLY A 55 -1.73 4.87 5.06
CA GLY A 55 -2.74 5.90 5.08
C GLY A 55 -2.63 6.76 6.33
N PRO A 56 -3.22 7.96 6.34
CA PRO A 56 -3.18 8.83 7.51
C PRO A 56 -3.67 8.13 8.77
N GLY A 57 -2.80 8.06 9.79
CA GLY A 57 -3.12 7.48 11.09
C GLY A 57 -2.95 5.95 11.19
N MET A 58 -2.39 5.29 10.19
CA MET A 58 -1.94 3.90 10.30
C MET A 58 -0.58 3.84 11.00
N ASP A 59 -0.42 2.84 11.87
CA ASP A 59 0.84 2.49 12.50
C ASP A 59 1.46 1.24 11.85
N ASP A 60 2.71 0.94 12.20
CA ASP A 60 3.47 -0.18 11.64
C ASP A 60 2.79 -1.54 11.88
N GLU A 61 2.15 -1.72 13.05
CA GLU A 61 1.42 -2.96 13.38
C GLU A 61 0.24 -3.18 12.42
N GLN A 62 -0.46 -2.13 12.05
CA GLN A 62 -1.57 -2.20 11.10
C GLN A 62 -1.08 -2.49 9.67
N VAL A 63 0.06 -1.89 9.26
CA VAL A 63 0.70 -2.18 7.97
C VAL A 63 1.10 -3.65 7.89
N ASP A 64 1.77 -4.16 8.93
CA ASP A 64 2.20 -5.56 9.03
C ASP A 64 1.01 -6.53 9.03
N GLU A 65 -0.08 -6.19 9.73
CA GLU A 65 -1.30 -6.99 9.73
C GLU A 65 -1.88 -7.11 8.33
N LEU A 66 -1.98 -6.00 7.58
CA LEU A 66 -2.51 -6.01 6.20
C LEU A 66 -1.63 -6.84 5.28
N ALA A 67 -0.30 -6.66 5.34
CA ALA A 67 0.65 -7.45 4.55
C ALA A 67 0.53 -8.96 4.87
N ALA A 68 0.42 -9.32 6.16
CA ALA A 68 0.22 -10.69 6.57
C ALA A 68 -1.13 -11.27 6.09
N ARG A 69 -2.22 -10.49 6.08
CA ARG A 69 -3.52 -10.89 5.54
C ARG A 69 -3.46 -11.20 4.04
N VAL A 70 -2.68 -10.40 3.26
CA VAL A 70 -2.43 -10.70 1.84
C VAL A 70 -1.63 -12.00 1.70
N ALA A 71 -0.52 -12.14 2.41
CA ALA A 71 0.33 -13.33 2.35
C ALA A 71 -0.41 -14.63 2.71
N ASN A 72 -1.41 -14.54 3.61
CA ASN A 72 -2.27 -15.66 4.00
C ASN A 72 -3.52 -15.84 3.08
N GLY A 73 -3.70 -15.02 2.05
CA GLY A 73 -4.83 -15.09 1.12
C GLY A 73 -6.16 -14.66 1.73
N VAL A 74 -6.15 -13.96 2.85
CA VAL A 74 -7.34 -13.39 3.51
C VAL A 74 -7.73 -12.08 2.83
N LYS A 75 -6.79 -11.14 2.69
CA LYS A 75 -6.99 -9.89 1.94
C LYS A 75 -6.70 -10.16 0.46
N ARG A 76 -7.73 -10.05 -0.39
CA ARG A 76 -7.67 -10.36 -1.82
C ARG A 76 -8.18 -9.22 -2.70
N ALA A 77 -8.52 -8.10 -2.12
CA ALA A 77 -8.85 -6.86 -2.79
C ALA A 77 -8.28 -5.68 -2.02
N THR A 78 -8.20 -4.54 -2.67
CA THR A 78 -7.86 -3.26 -2.05
C THR A 78 -8.65 -2.14 -2.71
N THR A 79 -8.82 -1.06 -1.97
CA THR A 79 -9.61 0.10 -2.38
C THR A 79 -8.75 1.35 -2.35
N ALA A 80 -8.80 2.14 -3.43
CA ALA A 80 -8.18 3.46 -3.50
C ALA A 80 -9.17 4.48 -4.06
N LEU A 81 -8.92 5.76 -3.81
CA LEU A 81 -9.75 6.83 -4.33
C LEU A 81 -9.29 7.23 -5.73
N GLN A 82 -10.20 7.24 -6.70
CA GLN A 82 -9.89 7.66 -8.06
C GLN A 82 -9.25 9.06 -8.10
N TRP A 83 -9.75 10.00 -7.29
CA TRP A 83 -9.20 11.35 -7.26
C TRP A 83 -7.79 11.45 -6.64
N GLU A 84 -7.35 10.45 -5.88
CA GLU A 84 -5.97 10.35 -5.40
C GLU A 84 -5.04 10.06 -6.58
N HIS A 85 -5.38 9.09 -7.44
CA HIS A 85 -4.68 8.85 -8.69
C HIS A 85 -4.65 10.09 -9.59
N ASP A 86 -5.77 10.81 -9.71
CA ASP A 86 -5.84 12.05 -10.47
C ASP A 86 -4.91 13.15 -9.89
N ALA A 87 -4.81 13.23 -8.56
CA ALA A 87 -3.99 14.24 -7.88
C ALA A 87 -2.49 13.95 -7.95
N THR A 88 -2.11 12.67 -7.98
CA THR A 88 -0.71 12.21 -8.07
C THR A 88 -0.26 11.92 -9.50
N GLU A 89 -1.15 12.10 -10.50
CA GLU A 89 -0.93 11.72 -11.90
C GLU A 89 -0.55 10.23 -12.07
N ALA A 90 -0.85 9.41 -11.05
CA ALA A 90 -0.60 7.97 -11.08
C ALA A 90 -1.66 7.27 -11.96
N PRO A 91 -1.27 6.32 -12.80
CA PRO A 91 -2.24 5.56 -13.59
C PRO A 91 -3.14 4.72 -12.68
N LEU A 92 -4.39 4.51 -13.11
CA LEU A 92 -5.25 3.53 -12.46
C LEU A 92 -4.69 2.12 -12.68
N PRO A 93 -4.78 1.23 -11.69
CA PRO A 93 -4.36 -0.16 -11.84
C PRO A 93 -5.15 -0.84 -12.96
N ARG A 94 -4.54 -1.87 -13.54
CA ARG A 94 -5.11 -2.64 -14.67
C ARG A 94 -5.04 -4.14 -14.39
N PRO A 95 -5.97 -4.92 -14.92
CA PRO A 95 -5.83 -6.38 -14.90
C PRO A 95 -4.51 -6.81 -15.56
N GLY A 96 -3.73 -7.59 -14.84
CA GLY A 96 -2.40 -8.05 -15.23
C GLY A 96 -1.26 -7.40 -14.46
N ASP A 97 -1.45 -6.22 -13.87
CA ASP A 97 -0.42 -5.53 -13.09
C ASP A 97 0.05 -6.41 -11.92
N LEU A 98 1.36 -6.41 -11.68
CA LEU A 98 2.04 -7.20 -10.67
C LEU A 98 2.57 -6.27 -9.57
N HIS A 99 2.35 -6.67 -8.32
CA HIS A 99 2.76 -5.87 -7.17
C HIS A 99 3.39 -6.76 -6.10
N ILE A 100 4.50 -6.29 -5.52
CA ILE A 100 5.08 -6.89 -4.33
C ILE A 100 4.56 -6.11 -3.12
N ILE A 101 3.90 -6.81 -2.21
CA ILE A 101 3.41 -6.22 -0.96
C ILE A 101 4.53 -6.25 0.05
N LEU A 102 4.82 -5.08 0.63
CA LEU A 102 5.84 -4.89 1.65
C LEU A 102 5.19 -4.78 3.04
N ASP A 103 5.93 -5.13 4.07
CA ASP A 103 5.58 -4.81 5.46
C ASP A 103 6.05 -3.39 5.85
N ALA A 104 5.84 -3.01 7.10
CA ALA A 104 6.20 -1.68 7.60
C ALA A 104 7.72 -1.42 7.58
N ALA A 105 8.53 -2.47 7.66
CA ALA A 105 9.98 -2.37 7.54
C ALA A 105 10.48 -2.35 6.08
N GLY A 106 9.58 -2.44 5.08
CA GLY A 106 9.92 -2.50 3.67
C GLY A 106 10.29 -3.90 3.16
N ALA A 107 10.16 -4.95 3.99
CA ALA A 107 10.48 -6.30 3.56
C ALA A 107 9.34 -6.92 2.72
N PRO A 108 9.64 -7.65 1.63
CA PRO A 108 8.65 -8.25 0.75
C PRO A 108 7.91 -9.41 1.42
N ARG A 109 6.58 -9.43 1.30
CA ARG A 109 5.69 -10.40 1.96
C ARG A 109 4.85 -11.23 1.00
N ALA A 110 4.45 -10.67 -0.13
CA ALA A 110 3.63 -11.38 -1.11
C ALA A 110 3.78 -10.77 -2.51
N LEU A 111 3.72 -11.61 -3.55
CA LEU A 111 3.51 -11.18 -4.93
C LEU A 111 2.04 -11.35 -5.27
N VAL A 112 1.41 -10.30 -5.73
CA VAL A 112 0.00 -10.30 -6.14
C VAL A 112 -0.15 -9.87 -7.60
N ARG A 113 -1.25 -10.31 -8.22
CA ARG A 113 -1.63 -9.87 -9.57
C ARG A 113 -3.01 -9.26 -9.51
N THR A 114 -3.16 -8.06 -10.03
CA THR A 114 -4.46 -7.45 -10.26
C THR A 114 -5.24 -8.28 -11.28
N THR A 115 -6.38 -8.81 -10.88
CA THR A 115 -7.23 -9.64 -11.77
C THR A 115 -8.43 -8.88 -12.30
N ARG A 116 -8.91 -7.89 -11.54
CA ARG A 116 -10.08 -7.08 -11.87
C ARG A 116 -9.95 -5.69 -11.23
N VAL A 117 -10.45 -4.69 -11.94
CA VAL A 117 -10.57 -3.31 -11.44
C VAL A 117 -11.99 -2.83 -11.72
N ASP A 118 -12.68 -2.37 -10.69
CA ASP A 118 -13.99 -1.75 -10.79
C ASP A 118 -13.91 -0.32 -10.29
N VAL A 119 -14.53 0.60 -11.02
CA VAL A 119 -14.67 2.00 -10.60
C VAL A 119 -16.15 2.24 -10.30
N MET A 120 -16.45 2.51 -9.04
CA MET A 120 -17.83 2.66 -8.58
C MET A 120 -17.95 3.70 -7.45
N PRO A 121 -19.15 4.23 -7.20
CA PRO A 121 -19.39 5.01 -6.00
C PRO A 121 -19.15 4.19 -4.73
N ILE A 122 -18.57 4.81 -3.69
CA ILE A 122 -18.28 4.13 -2.42
C ILE A 122 -19.53 3.52 -1.75
N CYS A 123 -20.69 4.12 -1.99
CA CYS A 123 -21.96 3.61 -1.46
C CYS A 123 -22.46 2.33 -2.15
N ASP A 124 -21.84 1.94 -3.29
CA ASP A 124 -22.20 0.74 -4.03
C ASP A 124 -21.32 -0.46 -3.64
N VAL A 125 -20.35 -0.26 -2.73
CA VAL A 125 -19.58 -1.35 -2.14
C VAL A 125 -20.50 -2.19 -1.25
N ASP A 126 -20.47 -3.49 -1.46
CA ASP A 126 -21.35 -4.47 -0.79
C ASP A 126 -20.60 -5.35 0.22
N ASP A 127 -21.35 -6.21 0.92
CA ASP A 127 -20.80 -7.15 1.90
C ASP A 127 -19.85 -8.18 1.27
N GLU A 128 -20.09 -8.56 0.00
CA GLU A 128 -19.24 -9.53 -0.70
C GLU A 128 -17.86 -8.94 -0.95
N PHE A 129 -17.80 -7.69 -1.40
CA PHE A 129 -16.53 -7.00 -1.61
C PHE A 129 -15.78 -6.77 -0.29
N ALA A 130 -16.47 -6.30 0.76
CA ALA A 130 -15.85 -6.11 2.08
C ALA A 130 -15.23 -7.41 2.62
N ALA A 131 -15.92 -8.54 2.44
CA ALA A 131 -15.38 -9.86 2.82
C ALA A 131 -14.18 -10.29 1.97
N VAL A 132 -14.13 -9.92 0.68
CA VAL A 132 -12.99 -10.19 -0.20
C VAL A 132 -11.79 -9.30 0.13
N GLU A 133 -12.02 -8.04 0.49
CA GLU A 133 -10.96 -7.14 0.95
C GLU A 133 -10.38 -7.60 2.29
N GLY A 134 -11.18 -8.27 3.12
CA GLY A 134 -10.72 -9.08 4.24
C GLY A 134 -10.04 -8.30 5.36
N GLU A 135 -10.40 -7.02 5.55
CA GLU A 135 -9.91 -6.18 6.65
C GLU A 135 -10.77 -6.31 7.89
N GLY A 136 -10.16 -6.12 9.05
CA GLY A 136 -10.83 -6.20 10.34
C GLY A 136 -11.61 -7.50 10.52
N ASP A 137 -12.93 -7.38 10.72
CA ASP A 137 -13.84 -8.52 10.86
C ASP A 137 -14.48 -8.97 9.52
N GLY A 138 -14.13 -8.34 8.40
CA GLY A 138 -14.63 -8.63 7.06
C GLY A 138 -16.06 -8.16 6.80
N THR A 139 -16.66 -7.36 7.70
CA THR A 139 -18.01 -6.83 7.51
C THR A 139 -18.04 -5.51 6.75
N LEU A 140 -19.12 -5.24 6.02
CA LEU A 140 -19.30 -3.95 5.35
C LEU A 140 -19.34 -2.78 6.36
N ALA A 141 -19.85 -3.00 7.55
CA ALA A 141 -19.89 -1.97 8.59
C ALA A 141 -18.48 -1.55 9.04
N TYR A 142 -17.60 -2.52 9.29
CA TYR A 142 -16.20 -2.26 9.58
C TYR A 142 -15.51 -1.57 8.41
N TRP A 143 -15.69 -2.13 7.20
CA TRP A 143 -15.11 -1.60 5.97
C TRP A 143 -15.46 -0.13 5.77
N GLN A 144 -16.73 0.22 5.88
CA GLN A 144 -17.19 1.61 5.76
C GLN A 144 -16.57 2.53 6.81
N ASP A 145 -16.53 2.12 8.07
CA ASP A 145 -15.96 2.95 9.15
C ASP A 145 -14.45 3.19 8.93
N ALA A 146 -13.70 2.15 8.60
CA ALA A 146 -12.26 2.22 8.36
C ALA A 146 -11.95 3.12 7.15
N HIS A 147 -12.58 2.85 6.00
CA HIS A 147 -12.32 3.58 4.77
C HIS A 147 -12.78 5.04 4.82
N PHE A 148 -13.95 5.32 5.41
CA PHE A 148 -14.36 6.71 5.59
C PHE A 148 -13.41 7.51 6.47
N ARG A 149 -12.82 6.89 7.49
CA ARG A 149 -11.84 7.55 8.36
C ARG A 149 -10.59 7.90 7.59
N VAL A 150 -9.99 6.93 6.90
CA VAL A 150 -8.77 7.10 6.10
C VAL A 150 -8.99 8.09 4.96
N PHE A 151 -10.03 7.94 4.18
CA PHE A 151 -10.32 8.80 3.02
C PHE A 151 -10.64 10.24 3.41
N ASN A 152 -11.33 10.45 4.54
CA ASN A 152 -11.54 11.80 5.05
C ASN A 152 -10.25 12.44 5.56
N ALA A 153 -9.33 11.68 6.14
CA ALA A 153 -8.02 12.19 6.54
C ALA A 153 -7.20 12.56 5.30
N LEU A 154 -7.11 11.67 4.31
CA LEU A 154 -6.41 11.90 3.05
C LEU A 154 -6.95 13.13 2.28
N ALA A 155 -8.28 13.31 2.26
CA ALA A 155 -8.87 14.50 1.65
C ALA A 155 -8.39 15.80 2.31
N ARG A 156 -8.31 15.83 3.65
CA ARG A 156 -7.80 16.99 4.38
C ARG A 156 -6.33 17.25 4.08
N ASP A 157 -5.50 16.21 4.05
CA ASP A 157 -4.06 16.32 3.79
C ASP A 157 -3.79 16.87 2.38
N LEU A 158 -4.66 16.54 1.42
CA LEU A 158 -4.62 17.07 0.05
C LEU A 158 -5.38 18.39 -0.12
N GLY A 159 -5.77 19.06 0.98
CA GLY A 159 -6.48 20.34 0.95
C GLY A 159 -7.86 20.28 0.31
N ARG A 160 -8.48 19.11 0.27
CA ARG A 160 -9.85 18.90 -0.22
C ARG A 160 -10.83 18.91 0.94
N GLU A 161 -12.02 19.47 0.72
CA GLU A 161 -13.10 19.30 1.69
C GLU A 161 -13.43 17.81 1.85
N PRO A 162 -13.55 17.30 3.08
CA PRO A 162 -13.99 15.93 3.33
C PRO A 162 -15.42 15.73 2.84
N ALA A 163 -15.58 15.44 1.58
CA ALA A 163 -16.88 15.28 0.92
C ALA A 163 -17.27 13.80 0.80
N LEU A 164 -16.83 12.96 1.75
CA LEU A 164 -17.30 11.60 1.87
C LEU A 164 -18.64 11.57 2.64
N ASP A 165 -19.60 12.31 2.16
CA ASP A 165 -20.99 11.94 2.30
C ASP A 165 -21.20 10.65 1.49
N ARG A 166 -21.91 9.68 2.05
CA ARG A 166 -22.16 8.32 1.52
C ARG A 166 -22.60 8.25 0.04
N LYS A 167 -22.59 9.37 -0.68
CA LYS A 167 -23.19 9.50 -2.01
C LYS A 167 -22.27 10.02 -3.12
N SER A 168 -21.04 10.42 -2.89
CA SER A 168 -20.32 11.24 -3.88
C SER A 168 -18.91 10.80 -4.29
N THR A 169 -18.36 9.67 -3.82
CA THR A 169 -16.98 9.28 -4.13
C THR A 169 -16.93 8.01 -4.98
N ARG A 170 -16.08 8.02 -6.00
CA ARG A 170 -15.80 6.84 -6.83
C ARG A 170 -14.58 6.14 -6.28
N LEU A 171 -14.61 4.80 -6.22
CA LEU A 171 -13.54 3.93 -5.77
C LEU A 171 -13.01 3.08 -6.91
N ASN A 172 -11.72 2.75 -6.83
CA ASN A 172 -11.13 1.62 -7.53
C ASN A 172 -10.95 0.48 -6.55
N SER A 173 -11.31 -0.72 -6.98
CA SER A 173 -11.04 -1.95 -6.24
C SER A 173 -10.34 -2.96 -7.14
N SER A 174 -9.34 -3.63 -6.63
CA SER A 174 -8.55 -4.64 -7.34
C SER A 174 -8.39 -5.92 -6.54
#